data_61aa2068dc3a5b6b9e4c8477b6b71f06
#
_entry.id   61aa2068dc3a5b6b9e4c8477b6b71f06
#
_cell.length_a   1.000
_cell.length_b   1.000
_cell.length_c   1.000
_cell.angle_alpha   90.00
_cell.angle_beta   90.00
_cell.angle_gamma   90.00
#
_symmetry.space_group_name_H-M   'P 1'
#
loop_
_entity.id
_entity.type
_entity.pdbx_description
1 polymer ?
#
loop_
_entity_poly.entity_id
_entity_poly.type
_entity_poly.pdbx_seq_one_letter_code
_entity_poly.pdbx_strand_id
1 'polypeptide(L)'
;RNKCLRYWEDTPGASKYDLNKLCRVLSHQFSWASKLNSQARQAAAERTWAAINRFYKNCRNQIKGKKVYPKYQKGNRSVEYKTTGWKLDPNTKKHITFLDKNGIGRVKLVGSRDIYFYSPDQIKRVRIVRRADGYYCQFCINIEVKEEIEPTKRVVGLDLGLAHFFTDSNGEKVENPRFLRKGEQELKRFQRQVSRKEKGSSNRKK
;
A
#
# COMPACT_ATOMS: atom_id res chain seq x y z
N ARG A 1 -3.77 -11.01 9.82
CA ARG A 1 -4.79 -9.99 9.78
C ARG A 1 -6.16 -10.54 10.18
N ASN A 2 -6.67 -11.59 9.54
CA ASN A 2 -7.99 -12.15 9.86
C ASN A 2 -8.08 -12.67 11.30
N LYS A 3 -7.05 -13.36 11.79
CA LYS A 3 -6.95 -13.79 13.20
C LYS A 3 -7.00 -12.61 14.19
N CYS A 4 -6.34 -11.49 13.86
CA CYS A 4 -6.40 -10.27 14.68
C CYS A 4 -7.79 -9.63 14.68
N LEU A 5 -8.46 -9.62 13.51
CA LEU A 5 -9.81 -9.09 13.42
C LEU A 5 -10.79 -9.93 14.25
N ARG A 6 -10.73 -11.27 14.10
CA ARG A 6 -11.54 -12.18 14.87
C ARG A 6 -11.32 -12.04 16.38
N TYR A 7 -10.05 -12.02 16.81
CA TYR A 7 -9.73 -11.85 18.23
C TYR A 7 -10.31 -10.55 18.80
N TRP A 8 -10.28 -9.47 18.04
CA TRP A 8 -10.86 -8.20 18.46
C TRP A 8 -12.39 -8.27 18.54
N GLU A 9 -13.06 -9.00 17.63
CA GLU A 9 -14.51 -9.22 17.64
C GLU A 9 -14.93 -10.11 18.83
N ASP A 10 -14.14 -11.13 19.15
CA ASP A 10 -14.41 -12.10 20.21
C ASP A 10 -14.02 -11.57 21.61
N THR A 11 -13.24 -10.47 21.70
CA THR A 11 -12.70 -9.95 22.97
C THR A 11 -13.10 -8.48 23.17
N PRO A 12 -14.21 -8.19 23.86
CA PRO A 12 -14.61 -6.82 24.18
C PRO A 12 -13.50 -6.05 24.91
N GLY A 13 -13.23 -4.82 24.48
CA GLY A 13 -12.20 -3.97 25.07
C GLY A 13 -10.76 -4.29 24.65
N ALA A 14 -10.54 -5.22 23.73
CA ALA A 14 -9.21 -5.50 23.19
C ALA A 14 -8.56 -4.23 22.63
N SER A 15 -7.28 -4.04 22.94
CA SER A 15 -6.48 -2.91 22.53
C SER A 15 -5.50 -3.26 21.40
N LYS A 16 -4.82 -2.25 20.86
CA LYS A 16 -3.69 -2.45 19.92
C LYS A 16 -2.60 -3.36 20.52
N TYR A 17 -2.35 -3.23 21.82
CA TYR A 17 -1.33 -4.02 22.51
C TYR A 17 -1.71 -5.50 22.59
N ASP A 18 -2.98 -5.81 22.80
CA ASP A 18 -3.47 -7.19 22.87
C ASP A 18 -3.37 -7.87 21.50
N LEU A 19 -3.63 -7.15 20.41
CA LEU A 19 -3.37 -7.66 19.06
C LEU A 19 -1.88 -7.95 18.81
N ASN A 20 -0.97 -7.15 19.38
CA ASN A 20 0.47 -7.41 19.31
C ASN A 20 0.88 -8.63 20.14
N LYS A 21 0.32 -8.81 21.35
CA LYS A 21 0.51 -10.02 22.17
C LYS A 21 0.01 -11.26 21.45
N LEU A 22 -1.17 -11.17 20.81
CA LEU A 22 -1.71 -12.24 19.99
C LEU A 22 -0.74 -12.67 18.89
N CYS A 23 0.00 -11.75 18.27
CA CYS A 23 1.00 -12.10 17.26
C CYS A 23 2.09 -13.05 17.78
N ARG A 24 2.47 -12.91 19.06
CA ARG A 24 3.41 -13.83 19.72
C ARG A 24 2.78 -15.20 19.93
N VAL A 25 1.56 -15.25 20.46
CA VAL A 25 0.81 -16.50 20.66
C VAL A 25 0.66 -17.25 19.34
N LEU A 26 0.21 -16.56 18.28
CA LEU A 26 0.06 -17.16 16.95
C LEU A 26 1.39 -17.73 16.39
N SER A 27 2.53 -17.11 16.72
CA SER A 27 3.83 -17.62 16.27
C SER A 27 4.26 -18.90 16.97
N HIS A 28 3.77 -19.17 18.17
CA HIS A 28 3.98 -20.44 18.85
C HIS A 28 3.00 -21.52 18.39
N GLN A 29 1.77 -21.15 18.12
CA GLN A 29 0.72 -22.08 17.71
C GLN A 29 0.81 -22.52 16.25
N PHE A 30 1.33 -21.66 15.36
CA PHE A 30 1.29 -21.92 13.92
C PHE A 30 2.67 -21.75 13.28
N SER A 31 3.17 -22.81 12.62
CA SER A 31 4.46 -22.81 11.91
C SER A 31 4.54 -21.75 10.79
N TRP A 32 3.45 -21.52 10.08
CA TRP A 32 3.41 -20.46 9.07
C TRP A 32 3.59 -19.05 9.66
N ALA A 33 3.13 -18.82 10.89
CA ALA A 33 3.29 -17.53 11.55
C ALA A 33 4.70 -17.35 12.12
N SER A 34 5.36 -18.43 12.56
CA SER A 34 6.74 -18.38 13.06
C SER A 34 7.75 -18.06 11.96
N LYS A 35 7.47 -18.44 10.71
CA LYS A 35 8.33 -18.15 9.55
C LYS A 35 8.40 -16.65 9.24
N LEU A 36 7.32 -15.92 9.49
CA LEU A 36 7.27 -14.48 9.24
C LEU A 36 7.95 -13.70 10.37
N ASN A 37 8.70 -12.66 10.01
CA ASN A 37 9.36 -11.77 10.97
C ASN A 37 8.37 -11.16 11.98
N SER A 38 8.80 -10.99 13.23
CA SER A 38 7.97 -10.42 14.30
C SER A 38 7.47 -9.01 13.95
N GLN A 39 8.28 -8.19 13.31
CA GLN A 39 7.92 -6.84 12.87
C GLN A 39 6.83 -6.86 11.80
N ALA A 40 6.88 -7.82 10.88
CA ALA A 40 5.84 -8.00 9.87
C ALA A 40 4.52 -8.49 10.48
N ARG A 41 4.57 -9.38 11.48
CA ARG A 41 3.38 -9.81 12.23
C ARG A 41 2.73 -8.64 12.98
N GLN A 42 3.52 -7.85 13.70
CA GLN A 42 3.05 -6.64 14.39
C GLN A 42 2.48 -5.61 13.41
N ALA A 43 3.13 -5.38 12.27
CA ALA A 43 2.61 -4.49 11.24
C ALA A 43 1.23 -4.96 10.71
N ALA A 44 1.02 -6.27 10.58
CA ALA A 44 -0.28 -6.82 10.20
C ALA A 44 -1.36 -6.58 11.28
N ALA A 45 -1.01 -6.68 12.57
CA ALA A 45 -1.89 -6.36 13.69
C ALA A 45 -2.23 -4.85 13.72
N GLU A 46 -1.22 -3.99 13.56
CA GLU A 46 -1.40 -2.54 13.52
C GLU A 46 -2.29 -2.10 12.34
N ARG A 47 -2.14 -2.71 11.18
CA ARG A 47 -3.03 -2.45 10.02
C ARG A 47 -4.47 -2.86 10.29
N THR A 48 -4.68 -3.94 11.05
CA THR A 48 -6.03 -4.34 11.48
C THR A 48 -6.61 -3.32 12.43
N TRP A 49 -5.86 -2.96 13.46
CA TRP A 49 -6.25 -1.94 14.42
C TRP A 49 -6.57 -0.59 13.76
N ALA A 50 -5.71 -0.14 12.85
CA ALA A 50 -5.92 1.12 12.12
C ALA A 50 -7.21 1.10 11.29
N ALA A 51 -7.57 -0.05 10.70
CA ALA A 51 -8.81 -0.20 9.95
C ALA A 51 -10.04 -0.15 10.87
N ILE A 52 -9.99 -0.82 12.01
CA ILE A 52 -11.04 -0.81 13.04
C ILE A 52 -11.23 0.61 13.58
N ASN A 53 -10.12 1.24 14.01
CA ASN A 53 -10.15 2.59 14.58
C ASN A 53 -10.67 3.63 13.59
N ARG A 54 -10.29 3.52 12.30
CA ARG A 54 -10.82 4.38 11.23
C ARG A 54 -12.33 4.24 11.10
N PHE A 55 -12.87 3.04 11.14
CA PHE A 55 -14.31 2.81 11.09
C PHE A 55 -15.03 3.54 12.21
N TYR A 56 -14.61 3.32 13.46
CA TYR A 56 -15.25 3.95 14.62
C TYR A 56 -15.06 5.48 14.65
N LYS A 57 -13.87 5.96 14.28
CA LYS A 57 -13.62 7.41 14.14
C LYS A 57 -14.55 8.04 13.10
N ASN A 58 -14.74 7.40 11.96
CA ASN A 58 -15.64 7.89 10.91
C ASN A 58 -17.11 7.87 11.36
N CYS A 59 -17.52 6.88 12.16
CA CYS A 59 -18.86 6.84 12.75
C CYS A 59 -19.04 7.96 13.76
N ARG A 60 -18.09 8.15 14.68
CA ARG A 60 -18.15 9.19 15.73
C ARG A 60 -18.17 10.59 15.13
N ASN A 61 -17.34 10.85 14.14
CA ASN A 61 -17.24 12.15 13.47
C ASN A 61 -18.31 12.36 12.40
N GLN A 62 -19.28 11.46 12.26
CA GLN A 62 -20.40 11.54 11.31
C GLN A 62 -19.95 11.86 9.87
N ILE A 63 -18.77 11.36 9.47
CA ILE A 63 -18.21 11.61 8.13
C ILE A 63 -19.22 11.16 7.07
N LYS A 64 -19.50 12.02 6.08
CA LYS A 64 -20.40 11.70 4.97
C LYS A 64 -19.89 10.51 4.16
N GLY A 65 -20.80 9.69 3.65
CA GLY A 65 -20.51 8.53 2.82
C GLY A 65 -20.62 7.18 3.54
N LYS A 66 -20.39 6.11 2.79
CA LYS A 66 -20.52 4.73 3.28
C LYS A 66 -19.39 4.39 4.26
N LYS A 67 -19.73 4.08 5.49
CA LYS A 67 -18.80 3.59 6.51
C LYS A 67 -18.76 2.06 6.42
N VAL A 68 -17.57 1.51 6.11
CA VAL A 68 -17.40 0.06 5.93
C VAL A 68 -16.57 -0.50 7.06
N TYR A 69 -17.14 -1.44 7.81
CA TYR A 69 -16.42 -2.22 8.82
C TYR A 69 -15.37 -3.12 8.15
N PRO A 70 -14.20 -3.33 8.78
CA PRO A 70 -13.15 -4.18 8.22
C PRO A 70 -13.63 -5.61 7.98
N LYS A 71 -13.47 -6.09 6.74
CA LYS A 71 -13.87 -7.44 6.35
C LYS A 71 -12.68 -8.41 6.37
N TYR A 72 -12.97 -9.70 6.57
CA TYR A 72 -12.01 -10.78 6.34
C TYR A 72 -11.51 -10.78 4.90
N GLN A 73 -10.22 -10.95 4.71
CA GLN A 73 -9.59 -10.97 3.39
C GLN A 73 -9.17 -12.40 3.02
N LYS A 74 -9.57 -12.87 1.85
CA LYS A 74 -9.18 -14.19 1.32
C LYS A 74 -7.75 -14.21 0.76
N GLY A 75 -7.24 -13.09 0.26
CA GLY A 75 -5.89 -12.96 -0.28
C GLY A 75 -5.24 -11.65 0.14
N ASN A 76 -4.07 -11.73 0.76
CA ASN A 76 -3.27 -10.56 1.06
C ASN A 76 -2.10 -10.48 0.06
N ARG A 77 -2.07 -9.40 -0.72
CA ARG A 77 -1.02 -9.17 -1.73
C ARG A 77 0.14 -8.32 -1.23
N SER A 78 0.19 -8.03 0.08
CA SER A 78 1.26 -7.19 0.62
C SER A 78 1.65 -7.58 2.03
N VAL A 79 2.96 -7.52 2.30
CA VAL A 79 3.56 -7.66 3.61
C VAL A 79 4.33 -6.39 3.93
N GLU A 80 4.19 -5.89 5.16
CA GLU A 80 4.84 -4.68 5.62
C GLU A 80 5.79 -5.00 6.76
N TYR A 81 6.98 -4.45 6.71
CA TYR A 81 8.03 -4.59 7.73
C TYR A 81 8.30 -3.25 8.39
N LYS A 82 8.37 -3.24 9.71
CA LYS A 82 8.83 -2.09 10.49
C LYS A 82 10.36 -2.01 10.48
N THR A 83 10.92 -0.96 11.02
CA THR A 83 12.34 -0.60 10.96
C THR A 83 13.34 -1.75 11.16
N THR A 84 13.13 -2.61 12.16
CA THR A 84 14.08 -3.70 12.47
C THR A 84 13.80 -5.00 11.70
N GLY A 85 12.83 -5.03 10.82
CA GLY A 85 12.46 -6.21 10.04
C GLY A 85 13.19 -6.34 8.71
N TRP A 86 14.00 -5.35 8.35
CA TRP A 86 14.74 -5.29 7.08
C TRP A 86 16.05 -4.53 7.26
N LYS A 87 16.98 -4.73 6.32
CA LYS A 87 18.22 -3.96 6.22
C LYS A 87 18.45 -3.59 4.77
N LEU A 88 18.77 -2.34 4.51
CA LEU A 88 19.21 -1.86 3.21
C LEU A 88 20.73 -1.98 3.13
N ASP A 89 21.27 -2.34 1.96
CA ASP A 89 22.70 -2.39 1.74
C ASP A 89 23.30 -0.97 1.91
N PRO A 90 24.23 -0.78 2.85
CA PRO A 90 24.73 0.56 3.19
C PRO A 90 25.50 1.22 2.04
N ASN A 91 26.19 0.42 1.23
CA ASN A 91 27.10 0.93 0.19
C ASN A 91 26.38 1.20 -1.12
N THR A 92 25.61 0.23 -1.60
CA THR A 92 24.99 0.29 -2.92
C THR A 92 23.51 0.64 -2.88
N LYS A 93 22.86 0.47 -1.71
CA LYS A 93 21.39 0.58 -1.55
C LYS A 93 20.58 -0.14 -2.64
N LYS A 94 21.25 -0.94 -3.48
CA LYS A 94 20.63 -1.74 -4.55
C LYS A 94 20.06 -3.07 -4.06
N HIS A 95 20.34 -3.44 -2.81
CA HIS A 95 19.85 -4.66 -2.20
C HIS A 95 19.16 -4.37 -0.87
N ILE A 96 18.09 -5.08 -0.62
CA ILE A 96 17.40 -5.11 0.66
C ILE A 96 17.37 -6.53 1.19
N THR A 97 17.62 -6.71 2.48
CA THR A 97 17.55 -8.00 3.17
C THR A 97 16.37 -7.96 4.14
N PHE A 98 15.48 -8.93 4.02
CA PHE A 98 14.38 -9.14 4.95
C PHE A 98 14.78 -10.17 5.99
N LEU A 99 14.58 -9.84 7.28
CA LEU A 99 15.05 -10.63 8.41
C LEU A 99 14.02 -11.68 8.86
N ASP A 100 13.51 -12.44 7.92
CA ASP A 100 12.62 -13.58 8.19
C ASP A 100 13.43 -14.84 8.41
N LYS A 101 12.98 -15.74 9.29
CA LYS A 101 13.75 -16.97 9.63
C LYS A 101 13.93 -17.93 8.46
N ASN A 102 12.97 -18.09 7.59
CA ASN A 102 13.02 -18.92 6.38
C ASN A 102 12.24 -18.20 5.26
N GLY A 103 12.62 -16.95 5.01
CA GLY A 103 11.82 -16.07 4.19
C GLY A 103 12.54 -15.60 2.93
N ILE A 104 12.25 -14.36 2.58
CA ILE A 104 12.64 -13.73 1.31
C ILE A 104 14.16 -13.54 1.22
N GLY A 105 14.83 -13.25 2.35
CA GLY A 105 16.27 -13.00 2.40
C GLY A 105 16.68 -11.72 1.67
N ARG A 106 17.86 -11.78 0.99
CA ARG A 106 18.43 -10.65 0.25
C ARG A 106 17.85 -10.59 -1.17
N VAL A 107 17.32 -9.43 -1.55
CA VAL A 107 16.72 -9.18 -2.88
C VAL A 107 17.35 -7.96 -3.51
N LYS A 108 17.57 -8.03 -4.83
CA LYS A 108 18.01 -6.89 -5.63
C LYS A 108 16.83 -5.97 -5.93
N LEU A 109 17.00 -4.67 -5.71
CA LEU A 109 16.05 -3.65 -6.10
C LEU A 109 16.31 -3.25 -7.55
N VAL A 110 15.27 -3.28 -8.37
CA VAL A 110 15.30 -2.87 -9.76
C VAL A 110 14.32 -1.70 -9.91
N GLY A 111 14.80 -0.57 -10.37
CA GLY A 111 13.97 0.62 -10.53
C GLY A 111 14.78 1.86 -10.84
N SER A 112 14.09 2.88 -11.35
CA SER A 112 14.66 4.18 -11.72
C SER A 112 14.68 5.19 -10.59
N ARG A 113 13.98 4.93 -9.48
CA ARG A 113 13.95 5.87 -8.34
C ARG A 113 15.18 5.69 -7.47
N ASP A 114 15.87 6.76 -7.26
CA ASP A 114 17.09 6.80 -6.46
C ASP A 114 16.76 6.82 -4.96
N ILE A 115 17.05 5.69 -4.28
CA ILE A 115 16.91 5.55 -2.83
C ILE A 115 18.09 6.22 -2.09
N TYR A 116 19.20 6.53 -2.79
CA TYR A 116 20.35 7.20 -2.18
C TYR A 116 20.00 8.57 -1.60
N PHE A 117 18.99 9.21 -2.16
CA PHE A 117 18.54 10.54 -1.73
C PHE A 117 18.07 10.56 -0.26
N TYR A 118 17.63 9.39 0.25
CA TYR A 118 17.09 9.30 1.60
C TYR A 118 18.05 8.56 2.53
N SER A 119 18.23 9.10 3.74
CA SER A 119 18.94 8.38 4.80
C SER A 119 18.11 7.19 5.27
N PRO A 120 18.75 6.08 5.74
CA PRO A 120 18.03 4.93 6.29
C PRO A 120 17.08 5.29 7.43
N ASP A 121 17.40 6.31 8.22
CA ASP A 121 16.59 6.77 9.35
C ASP A 121 15.27 7.44 8.93
N GLN A 122 15.21 7.97 7.72
CA GLN A 122 14.00 8.51 7.13
C GLN A 122 13.05 7.41 6.67
N ILE A 123 13.54 6.20 6.44
CA ILE A 123 12.73 5.07 5.99
C ILE A 123 12.10 4.38 7.19
N LYS A 124 10.84 4.62 7.45
CA LYS A 124 10.14 4.09 8.64
C LYS A 124 9.56 2.71 8.42
N ARG A 125 9.15 2.38 7.20
CA ARG A 125 8.54 1.09 6.87
C ARG A 125 8.85 0.69 5.45
N VAL A 126 8.93 -0.61 5.21
CA VAL A 126 9.07 -1.20 3.88
C VAL A 126 7.93 -2.16 3.65
N ARG A 127 7.30 -2.08 2.48
CA ARG A 127 6.20 -2.96 2.10
C ARG A 127 6.52 -3.67 0.80
N ILE A 128 6.40 -5.00 0.81
CA ILE A 128 6.42 -5.79 -0.42
C ILE A 128 4.97 -5.94 -0.90
N VAL A 129 4.75 -5.64 -2.17
CA VAL A 129 3.43 -5.74 -2.81
C VAL A 129 3.54 -6.63 -4.03
N ARG A 130 2.69 -7.65 -4.10
CA ARG A 130 2.52 -8.46 -5.31
C ARG A 130 1.52 -7.78 -6.24
N ARG A 131 1.93 -7.49 -7.47
CA ARG A 131 1.08 -7.03 -8.56
C ARG A 131 0.93 -8.11 -9.63
N ALA A 132 0.26 -7.79 -10.73
CA ALA A 132 0.06 -8.73 -11.84
C ALA A 132 1.38 -9.09 -12.54
N ASP A 133 2.25 -8.13 -12.67
CA ASP A 133 3.52 -8.15 -13.40
C ASP A 133 4.75 -8.46 -12.52
N GLY A 134 4.60 -8.56 -11.19
CA GLY A 134 5.72 -8.88 -10.30
C GLY A 134 5.58 -8.40 -8.87
N TYR A 135 6.72 -8.30 -8.20
CA TYR A 135 6.82 -7.83 -6.82
C TYR A 135 7.44 -6.44 -6.77
N TYR A 136 6.84 -5.57 -5.98
CA TYR A 136 7.27 -4.20 -5.79
C TYR A 136 7.64 -3.95 -4.34
N CYS A 137 8.75 -3.25 -4.13
CA CYS A 137 9.17 -2.77 -2.82
C CYS A 137 8.78 -1.30 -2.70
N GLN A 138 7.95 -0.98 -1.72
CA GLN A 138 7.51 0.39 -1.41
C GLN A 138 8.17 0.84 -0.11
N PHE A 139 8.79 2.00 -0.13
CA PHE A 139 9.41 2.63 1.03
C PHE A 139 8.51 3.73 1.57
N CYS A 140 8.23 3.70 2.86
CA CYS A 140 7.54 4.77 3.57
C CYS A 140 8.60 5.69 4.18
N ILE A 141 8.74 6.87 3.60
CA ILE A 141 9.78 7.84 3.94
C ILE A 141 9.16 8.98 4.72
N ASN A 142 9.80 9.37 5.82
CA ASN A 142 9.43 10.54 6.60
C ASN A 142 10.32 11.72 6.14
N ILE A 143 9.71 12.67 5.45
CA ILE A 143 10.37 13.89 4.98
C ILE A 143 9.55 15.10 5.42
N GLU A 144 10.22 16.15 5.80
CA GLU A 144 9.61 17.47 5.93
C GLU A 144 9.67 18.13 4.56
N VAL A 145 8.50 18.37 3.98
CA VAL A 145 8.38 19.16 2.76
C VAL A 145 8.34 20.62 3.20
N LYS A 146 9.44 21.33 2.99
CA LYS A 146 9.45 22.79 3.09
C LYS A 146 9.02 23.35 1.75
N GLU A 147 7.95 24.11 1.73
CA GLU A 147 7.58 24.91 0.57
C GLU A 147 8.55 26.09 0.52
N GLU A 148 9.55 26.01 -0.36
CA GLU A 148 10.53 27.09 -0.58
C GLU A 148 9.99 28.20 -1.49
N ILE A 149 8.77 28.02 -2.01
CA ILE A 149 8.16 28.97 -2.93
C ILE A 149 7.34 29.98 -2.12
N GLU A 150 7.78 31.23 -2.14
CA GLU A 150 6.99 32.31 -1.59
C GLU A 150 5.69 32.48 -2.39
N PRO A 151 4.54 32.55 -1.70
CA PRO A 151 3.25 32.72 -2.38
C PRO A 151 3.27 34.07 -3.16
N THR A 152 3.05 34.00 -4.45
CA THR A 152 2.99 35.21 -5.31
C THR A 152 1.79 36.11 -5.02
N LYS A 153 0.87 35.66 -4.13
CA LYS A 153 -0.42 36.33 -3.83
C LYS A 153 -1.35 36.48 -5.06
N ARG A 154 -0.96 35.90 -6.20
CA ARG A 154 -1.84 35.84 -7.36
C ARG A 154 -2.82 34.68 -7.19
N VAL A 155 -4.07 34.93 -7.51
CA VAL A 155 -5.14 33.92 -7.45
C VAL A 155 -5.59 33.63 -8.88
N VAL A 156 -5.71 32.35 -9.21
CA VAL A 156 -6.28 31.90 -10.48
C VAL A 156 -7.46 30.98 -10.20
N GLY A 157 -8.59 31.26 -10.83
CA GLY A 157 -9.75 30.39 -10.83
C GLY A 157 -9.60 29.32 -11.91
N LEU A 158 -9.92 28.05 -11.59
CA LEU A 158 -9.90 26.94 -12.54
C LEU A 158 -11.28 26.31 -12.61
N ASP A 159 -11.85 26.27 -13.83
CA ASP A 159 -13.07 25.53 -14.14
C ASP A 159 -12.71 24.23 -14.85
N LEU A 160 -13.09 23.08 -14.27
CA LEU A 160 -12.80 21.75 -14.80
C LEU A 160 -13.98 21.27 -15.64
N GLY A 161 -13.72 20.97 -16.93
CA GLY A 161 -14.75 20.58 -17.87
C GLY A 161 -14.50 19.29 -18.62
N LEU A 162 -15.53 18.85 -19.37
CA LEU A 162 -15.43 17.68 -20.25
C LEU A 162 -14.89 18.03 -21.63
N ALA A 163 -15.17 19.23 -22.14
CA ALA A 163 -14.67 19.71 -23.42
C ALA A 163 -13.16 20.02 -23.33
N HIS A 164 -12.81 20.87 -22.39
CA HIS A 164 -11.43 21.17 -22.02
C HIS A 164 -11.14 20.56 -20.66
N PHE A 165 -9.88 20.21 -20.40
CA PHE A 165 -9.46 19.67 -19.10
C PHE A 165 -9.67 20.72 -18.01
N PHE A 166 -9.24 21.93 -18.30
CA PHE A 166 -9.65 23.11 -17.50
C PHE A 166 -9.65 24.39 -18.39
N THR A 167 -10.36 25.38 -17.90
CA THR A 167 -10.26 26.76 -18.36
C THR A 167 -9.91 27.61 -17.14
N ASP A 168 -8.92 28.48 -17.25
CA ASP A 168 -8.53 29.36 -16.17
C ASP A 168 -9.30 30.70 -16.20
N SER A 169 -9.20 31.49 -15.15
CA SER A 169 -9.82 32.81 -15.06
C SER A 169 -9.26 33.84 -16.03
N ASN A 170 -8.13 33.56 -16.69
CA ASN A 170 -7.53 34.38 -17.74
C ASN A 170 -8.02 34.00 -19.14
N GLY A 171 -8.87 32.99 -19.26
CA GLY A 171 -9.39 32.48 -20.53
C GLY A 171 -8.50 31.44 -21.21
N GLU A 172 -7.40 31.01 -20.57
CA GLU A 172 -6.56 29.94 -21.07
C GLU A 172 -7.27 28.58 -20.97
N LYS A 173 -7.21 27.82 -22.06
CA LYS A 173 -7.87 26.50 -22.15
C LYS A 173 -6.87 25.40 -22.36
N VAL A 174 -6.94 24.36 -21.54
CA VAL A 174 -6.13 23.16 -21.71
C VAL A 174 -7.00 22.04 -22.26
N GLU A 175 -6.57 21.48 -23.37
CA GLU A 175 -7.26 20.38 -24.07
C GLU A 175 -7.40 19.15 -23.16
N ASN A 176 -8.56 18.48 -23.26
CA ASN A 176 -8.77 17.22 -22.55
C ASN A 176 -8.11 16.06 -23.31
N PRO A 177 -7.05 15.43 -22.78
CA PRO A 177 -6.28 14.39 -23.48
C PRO A 177 -7.07 13.08 -23.68
N ARG A 178 -8.19 12.90 -23.00
CA ARG A 178 -9.13 11.76 -23.12
C ARG A 178 -8.42 10.39 -23.09
N PHE A 179 -7.42 10.22 -22.23
CA PHE A 179 -6.62 8.99 -22.14
C PHE A 179 -7.45 7.74 -21.97
N LEU A 180 -8.52 7.80 -21.17
CA LEU A 180 -9.41 6.67 -20.97
C LEU A 180 -10.08 6.23 -22.29
N ARG A 181 -10.61 7.18 -23.08
CA ARG A 181 -11.24 6.86 -24.38
C ARG A 181 -10.27 6.25 -25.36
N LYS A 182 -9.04 6.80 -25.42
CA LYS A 182 -7.98 6.26 -26.31
C LYS A 182 -7.58 4.84 -25.89
N GLY A 183 -7.44 4.58 -24.58
CA GLY A 183 -7.09 3.24 -24.07
C GLY A 183 -8.25 2.24 -24.04
N GLU A 184 -9.50 2.66 -24.15
CA GLU A 184 -10.66 1.79 -23.99
C GLU A 184 -10.75 0.70 -25.07
N GLN A 185 -10.40 1.02 -26.30
CA GLN A 185 -10.42 0.06 -27.40
C GLN A 185 -9.39 -1.05 -27.18
N GLU A 186 -8.17 -0.68 -26.75
CA GLU A 186 -7.13 -1.64 -26.42
C GLU A 186 -7.52 -2.50 -25.21
N LEU A 187 -8.06 -1.87 -24.17
CA LEU A 187 -8.55 -2.59 -23.00
C LEU A 187 -9.63 -3.62 -23.38
N LYS A 188 -10.61 -3.24 -24.19
CA LYS A 188 -11.65 -4.15 -24.70
C LYS A 188 -11.05 -5.30 -25.51
N ARG A 189 -10.05 -5.02 -26.34
CA ARG A 189 -9.32 -6.04 -27.11
C ARG A 189 -8.64 -7.05 -26.19
N PHE A 190 -7.88 -6.59 -25.19
CA PHE A 190 -7.19 -7.45 -24.24
C PHE A 190 -8.17 -8.24 -23.35
N GLN A 191 -9.26 -7.62 -22.90
CA GLN A 191 -10.29 -8.32 -22.14
C GLN A 191 -10.92 -9.46 -22.95
N ARG A 192 -11.21 -9.25 -24.25
CA ARG A 192 -11.70 -10.32 -25.14
C ARG A 192 -10.66 -11.43 -25.32
N GLN A 193 -9.38 -11.10 -25.45
CA GLN A 193 -8.32 -12.10 -25.53
C GLN A 193 -8.21 -12.94 -24.25
N VAL A 194 -8.26 -12.31 -23.09
CA VAL A 194 -8.23 -13.00 -21.80
C VAL A 194 -9.46 -13.87 -21.58
N SER A 195 -10.66 -13.40 -22.00
CA SER A 195 -11.90 -14.16 -21.85
C SER A 195 -11.96 -15.44 -22.69
N ARG A 196 -11.28 -15.44 -23.85
CA ARG A 196 -11.17 -16.62 -24.74
C ARG A 196 -10.19 -17.68 -24.23
N LYS A 197 -9.31 -17.33 -23.31
CA LYS A 197 -8.30 -18.25 -22.74
C LYS A 197 -8.92 -19.07 -21.62
N GLU A 198 -8.53 -20.34 -21.54
CA GLU A 198 -9.00 -21.26 -20.51
C GLU A 198 -8.70 -20.75 -19.09
N LYS A 199 -9.73 -20.80 -18.23
CA LYS A 199 -9.64 -20.28 -16.86
C LYS A 199 -8.68 -21.14 -16.04
N GLY A 200 -7.57 -20.54 -15.57
CA GLY A 200 -6.53 -21.23 -14.80
C GLY A 200 -5.28 -21.60 -15.60
N SER A 201 -5.31 -21.55 -16.96
CA SER A 201 -4.16 -21.85 -17.81
C SER A 201 -3.01 -20.85 -17.60
N SER A 202 -1.77 -21.29 -17.87
CA SER A 202 -0.59 -20.42 -17.84
C SER A 202 -0.68 -19.26 -18.84
N ASN A 203 -1.30 -19.48 -20.01
CA ASN A 203 -1.51 -18.46 -21.01
C ASN A 203 -2.50 -17.36 -20.60
N ARG A 204 -3.42 -17.66 -19.67
CA ARG A 204 -4.33 -16.65 -19.12
C ARG A 204 -3.69 -15.83 -18.00
N LYS A 205 -2.62 -16.34 -17.37
CA LYS A 205 -1.89 -15.66 -16.30
C LYS A 205 -0.81 -14.71 -16.82
N LYS A 206 -0.33 -14.93 -18.03
CA LYS A 206 0.53 -14.01 -18.77
C LYS A 206 -0.29 -12.84 -19.33
#